data_a22e41463fcd99aeeac26aa922e821e7
#
_entry.id   a22e41463fcd99aeeac26aa922e821e7
#
_cell.length_a   1.000
_cell.length_b   1.000
_cell.length_c   1.000
_cell.angle_alpha   90.00
_cell.angle_beta   90.00
_cell.angle_gamma   90.00
#
_symmetry.space_group_name_H-M   'P 1'
#
loop_
_entity.id
_entity.type
_entity.pdbx_description
1 polymer ?
#
loop_
_entity_poly.entity_id
_entity_poly.type
_entity_poly.pdbx_seq_one_letter_code
_entity_poly.pdbx_strand_id
1 'polypeptide(L)'
;MIRMSLPFRALGLGGGGVKGILHMGALYELSKKQELVFPDGVYGVSVGAVIGTYLAFGLPFDDEGILKLKQQFKLTNFVGNVDFNCISHSFSLKGMLTMDLFEAMIVDLFESRGIDIRTKTLGDANMPLFIISSNLTKGKPTIFSGNVPVLDALKCSCAIPGIFVPQILYGQVYIDGDMFCPSVDKFMPFDNMLCISLKKKMTDIKITEQTIENMSPLSYIHDIYTMITQNFHNQVKSEKTLCLNFPGLSSMSDIDEFNVDDILTKAGSDLNSFLGAKGLLQELTK
;
A
#
# COMPACT_ATOMS: atom_id res chain seq x y z
N MET A 1 -3.59 -32.85 14.35
CA MET A 1 -4.28 -31.72 13.71
C MET A 1 -3.63 -31.55 12.33
N ILE A 2 -4.31 -31.93 11.25
CA ILE A 2 -3.84 -31.75 9.88
C ILE A 2 -3.97 -30.25 9.61
N ARG A 3 -2.85 -29.50 9.58
CA ARG A 3 -2.85 -28.12 9.09
C ARG A 3 -3.26 -28.18 7.63
N MET A 4 -4.45 -27.71 7.31
CA MET A 4 -4.87 -27.56 5.93
C MET A 4 -3.92 -26.56 5.24
N SER A 5 -3.45 -26.92 4.06
CA SER A 5 -2.63 -26.02 3.26
C SER A 5 -3.43 -24.73 2.97
N LEU A 6 -2.82 -23.59 3.26
CA LEU A 6 -3.42 -22.28 2.92
C LEU A 6 -3.78 -22.25 1.43
N PRO A 7 -4.99 -21.79 1.05
CA PRO A 7 -5.39 -21.70 -0.35
C PRO A 7 -4.52 -20.72 -1.14
N PHE A 8 -3.89 -19.75 -0.43
CA PHE A 8 -3.01 -18.77 -1.04
C PHE A 8 -1.58 -18.94 -0.54
N ARG A 9 -0.64 -19.08 -1.47
CA ARG A 9 0.80 -19.20 -1.21
C ARG A 9 1.56 -17.89 -1.40
N ALA A 10 0.97 -16.92 -2.10
CA ALA A 10 1.51 -15.59 -2.32
C ALA A 10 0.44 -14.52 -2.10
N LEU A 11 0.87 -13.36 -1.61
CA LEU A 11 0.03 -12.20 -1.37
C LEU A 11 0.54 -10.99 -2.16
N GLY A 12 -0.34 -10.34 -2.92
CA GLY A 12 -0.07 -9.08 -3.62
C GLY A 12 -0.90 -7.95 -3.04
N LEU A 13 -0.27 -6.83 -2.70
CA LEU A 13 -0.91 -5.64 -2.13
C LEU A 13 -0.61 -4.42 -3.00
N GLY A 14 -1.64 -3.89 -3.63
CA GLY A 14 -1.56 -2.71 -4.51
C GLY A 14 -1.39 -1.40 -3.74
N GLY A 15 -0.97 -0.34 -4.42
CA GLY A 15 -0.90 1.01 -3.88
C GLY A 15 -2.26 1.68 -3.72
N GLY A 16 -2.30 2.85 -3.08
CA GLY A 16 -3.53 3.61 -2.88
C GLY A 16 -3.50 4.59 -1.71
N GLY A 17 -2.32 4.97 -1.20
CA GLY A 17 -2.15 5.96 -0.13
C GLY A 17 -2.94 5.59 1.14
N VAL A 18 -3.71 6.53 1.67
CA VAL A 18 -4.51 6.32 2.90
C VAL A 18 -5.53 5.19 2.81
N LYS A 19 -5.91 4.77 1.61
CA LYS A 19 -6.77 3.59 1.40
C LYS A 19 -6.13 2.27 1.83
N GLY A 20 -4.85 2.26 2.22
CA GLY A 20 -4.20 1.12 2.83
C GLY A 20 -4.96 0.52 4.01
N ILE A 21 -5.81 1.31 4.66
CA ILE A 21 -6.72 0.85 5.70
C ILE A 21 -7.67 -0.26 5.21
N LEU A 22 -8.03 -0.30 3.93
CA LEU A 22 -8.81 -1.39 3.34
C LEU A 22 -8.01 -2.70 3.27
N HIS A 23 -6.70 -2.64 2.99
CA HIS A 23 -5.83 -3.81 3.13
C HIS A 23 -5.84 -4.35 4.54
N MET A 24 -5.76 -3.44 5.55
CA MET A 24 -5.78 -3.84 6.95
C MET A 24 -7.08 -4.57 7.31
N GLY A 25 -8.23 -4.05 6.90
CA GLY A 25 -9.53 -4.70 7.14
C GLY A 25 -9.65 -6.07 6.49
N ALA A 26 -9.20 -6.22 5.24
CA ALA A 26 -9.22 -7.50 4.55
C ALA A 26 -8.26 -8.51 5.21
N LEU A 27 -7.03 -8.11 5.55
CA LEU A 27 -6.06 -8.98 6.21
C LEU A 27 -6.49 -9.35 7.65
N TYR A 28 -7.08 -8.41 8.39
CA TYR A 28 -7.65 -8.68 9.70
C TYR A 28 -8.78 -9.72 9.62
N GLU A 29 -9.67 -9.60 8.65
CA GLU A 29 -10.72 -10.60 8.46
C GLU A 29 -10.16 -11.95 8.00
N LEU A 30 -9.11 -11.95 7.16
CA LEU A 30 -8.44 -13.17 6.74
C LEU A 30 -7.72 -13.85 7.91
N SER A 31 -7.11 -13.07 8.83
CA SER A 31 -6.41 -13.62 10.02
C SER A 31 -7.32 -14.42 10.95
N LYS A 32 -8.63 -14.10 10.98
CA LYS A 32 -9.62 -14.86 11.74
C LYS A 32 -9.90 -16.24 11.16
N LYS A 33 -9.53 -16.48 9.90
CA LYS A 33 -9.84 -17.71 9.15
C LYS A 33 -8.62 -18.60 8.95
N GLN A 34 -7.44 -17.98 8.83
CA GLN A 34 -6.19 -18.68 8.58
C GLN A 34 -5.00 -17.92 9.17
N GLU A 35 -3.90 -18.61 9.36
CA GLU A 35 -2.61 -17.99 9.64
C GLU A 35 -2.14 -17.20 8.39
N LEU A 36 -1.69 -15.95 8.57
CA LEU A 36 -1.23 -15.11 7.47
C LEU A 36 0.22 -15.44 7.08
N VAL A 37 0.44 -16.65 6.59
CA VAL A 37 1.75 -17.12 6.12
C VAL A 37 1.69 -17.35 4.60
N PHE A 38 2.60 -16.70 3.87
CA PHE A 38 2.69 -16.75 2.42
C PHE A 38 4.08 -17.23 2.00
N PRO A 39 4.29 -18.56 1.84
CA PRO A 39 5.63 -19.14 1.60
C PRO A 39 6.23 -18.73 0.24
N ASP A 40 5.41 -18.37 -0.74
CA ASP A 40 5.87 -17.89 -2.04
C ASP A 40 6.02 -16.35 -2.09
N GLY A 41 5.72 -15.68 -0.94
CA GLY A 41 6.09 -14.31 -0.67
C GLY A 41 4.95 -13.30 -0.67
N VAL A 42 5.31 -12.13 -0.15
CA VAL A 42 4.47 -10.93 -0.09
C VAL A 42 5.03 -9.90 -1.06
N TYR A 43 4.19 -9.42 -1.97
CA TYR A 43 4.50 -8.43 -3.00
C TYR A 43 3.73 -7.15 -2.70
N GLY A 44 4.43 -6.03 -2.59
CA GLY A 44 3.81 -4.76 -2.23
C GLY A 44 4.22 -3.60 -3.11
N VAL A 45 3.28 -2.66 -3.31
CA VAL A 45 3.50 -1.39 -4.00
C VAL A 45 2.98 -0.26 -3.12
N SER A 46 3.76 0.81 -2.92
CA SER A 46 3.35 2.00 -2.17
C SER A 46 2.83 1.62 -0.77
N VAL A 47 1.63 2.05 -0.37
CA VAL A 47 1.04 1.63 0.91
C VAL A 47 0.93 0.11 1.06
N GLY A 48 0.72 -0.62 -0.03
CA GLY A 48 0.74 -2.09 -0.02
C GLY A 48 2.10 -2.66 0.34
N ALA A 49 3.21 -1.97 -0.02
CA ALA A 49 4.54 -2.34 0.42
C ALA A 49 4.71 -2.15 1.94
N VAL A 50 4.16 -1.08 2.52
CA VAL A 50 4.19 -0.82 3.97
C VAL A 50 3.45 -1.93 4.72
N ILE A 51 2.20 -2.21 4.33
CA ILE A 51 1.36 -3.25 4.95
C ILE A 51 1.99 -4.64 4.75
N GLY A 52 2.51 -4.91 3.56
CA GLY A 52 3.20 -6.17 3.24
C GLY A 52 4.48 -6.37 4.07
N THR A 53 5.24 -5.30 4.30
CA THR A 53 6.42 -5.33 5.17
C THR A 53 6.04 -5.63 6.62
N TYR A 54 5.02 -4.94 7.15
CA TYR A 54 4.48 -5.20 8.49
C TYR A 54 4.13 -6.69 8.66
N LEU A 55 3.41 -7.25 7.71
CA LEU A 55 3.04 -8.66 7.69
C LEU A 55 4.26 -9.59 7.57
N ALA A 56 5.16 -9.29 6.62
CA ALA A 56 6.30 -10.17 6.33
C ALA A 56 7.30 -10.27 7.48
N PHE A 57 7.38 -9.24 8.33
CA PHE A 57 8.14 -9.26 9.58
C PHE A 57 7.41 -9.95 10.74
N GLY A 58 6.25 -10.55 10.50
CA GLY A 58 5.49 -11.32 11.48
C GLY A 58 4.72 -10.47 12.49
N LEU A 59 4.47 -9.21 12.17
CA LEU A 59 3.67 -8.35 13.05
C LEU A 59 2.19 -8.70 12.95
N PRO A 60 1.46 -8.71 14.08
CA PRO A 60 0.12 -9.30 14.13
C PRO A 60 -0.95 -8.38 13.50
N PHE A 61 -1.93 -9.03 12.87
CA PHE A 61 -3.20 -8.44 12.43
C PHE A 61 -4.34 -8.81 13.38
N ASP A 62 -4.09 -8.76 14.69
CA ASP A 62 -5.07 -8.84 15.77
C ASP A 62 -5.60 -7.45 16.15
N ASP A 63 -6.49 -7.39 17.14
CA ASP A 63 -7.11 -6.14 17.58
C ASP A 63 -6.08 -5.08 18.00
N GLU A 64 -5.01 -5.48 18.69
CA GLU A 64 -3.94 -4.58 19.10
C GLU A 64 -3.11 -4.09 17.90
N GLY A 65 -2.78 -4.99 16.97
CA GLY A 65 -2.05 -4.67 15.75
C GLY A 65 -2.82 -3.69 14.89
N ILE A 66 -4.11 -3.94 14.70
CA ILE A 66 -5.00 -3.04 13.95
C ILE A 66 -5.10 -1.67 14.63
N LEU A 67 -5.23 -1.62 15.95
CA LEU A 67 -5.28 -0.35 16.68
C LEU A 67 -4.01 0.49 16.47
N LYS A 68 -2.83 -0.13 16.51
CA LYS A 68 -1.56 0.57 16.25
C LYS A 68 -1.44 1.03 14.81
N LEU A 69 -1.79 0.19 13.84
CA LEU A 69 -1.81 0.57 12.44
C LEU A 69 -2.74 1.77 12.20
N LYS A 70 -3.95 1.78 12.78
CA LYS A 70 -4.89 2.91 12.71
C LYS A 70 -4.28 4.22 13.22
N GLN A 71 -3.55 4.17 14.33
CA GLN A 71 -2.91 5.35 14.91
C GLN A 71 -1.83 5.94 14.00
N GLN A 72 -1.11 5.10 13.26
CA GLN A 72 -0.05 5.52 12.36
C GLN A 72 -0.59 5.97 10.99
N PHE A 73 -1.70 5.41 10.50
CA PHE A 73 -2.29 5.75 9.20
C PHE A 73 -3.14 7.03 9.24
N LYS A 74 -2.58 8.09 9.85
CA LYS A 74 -3.13 9.45 9.79
C LYS A 74 -2.36 10.25 8.75
N LEU A 75 -3.06 11.11 7.99
CA LEU A 75 -2.44 11.95 6.96
C LEU A 75 -1.28 12.77 7.50
N THR A 76 -1.43 13.36 8.68
CA THR A 76 -0.42 14.17 9.35
C THR A 76 0.90 13.43 9.62
N ASN A 77 0.85 12.11 9.80
CA ASN A 77 2.05 11.29 10.02
C ASN A 77 2.86 11.09 8.73
N PHE A 78 2.21 11.19 7.56
CA PHE A 78 2.87 11.00 6.25
C PHE A 78 3.40 12.30 5.67
N VAL A 79 2.64 13.38 5.78
CA VAL A 79 2.92 14.63 5.04
C VAL A 79 3.20 15.82 5.95
N GLY A 80 2.87 15.72 7.25
CA GLY A 80 3.02 16.85 8.18
C GLY A 80 2.19 18.07 7.76
N ASN A 81 2.66 19.26 8.13
CA ASN A 81 2.08 20.51 7.69
C ASN A 81 2.79 21.00 6.42
N VAL A 82 2.06 21.12 5.33
CA VAL A 82 2.57 21.71 4.07
C VAL A 82 2.47 23.23 4.18
N ASP A 83 3.62 23.90 4.25
CA ASP A 83 3.74 25.35 4.30
C ASP A 83 4.30 25.94 2.99
N PHE A 84 4.44 27.27 2.95
CA PHE A 84 4.97 27.97 1.78
C PHE A 84 6.43 27.58 1.46
N ASN A 85 7.22 27.19 2.46
CA ASN A 85 8.60 26.76 2.25
C ASN A 85 8.65 25.44 1.50
N CYS A 86 7.71 24.52 1.77
CA CYS A 86 7.58 23.27 1.04
C CYS A 86 7.34 23.50 -0.46
N ILE A 87 6.53 24.51 -0.81
CA ILE A 87 6.26 24.88 -2.21
C ILE A 87 7.52 25.43 -2.90
N SER A 88 8.30 26.29 -2.21
CA SER A 88 9.54 26.83 -2.77
C SER A 88 10.60 25.76 -3.01
N HIS A 89 10.68 24.75 -2.14
CA HIS A 89 11.59 23.61 -2.28
C HIS A 89 11.20 22.69 -3.44
N SER A 90 9.91 22.63 -3.81
CA SER A 90 9.45 21.74 -4.88
C SER A 90 10.12 21.97 -6.23
N PHE A 91 10.48 23.22 -6.54
CA PHE A 91 11.15 23.56 -7.77
C PHE A 91 12.58 23.01 -7.87
N SER A 92 13.31 22.97 -6.77
CA SER A 92 14.69 22.47 -6.72
C SER A 92 14.74 20.94 -6.49
N LEU A 93 13.90 20.42 -5.61
CA LEU A 93 13.95 19.03 -5.14
C LEU A 93 13.06 18.07 -5.93
N LYS A 94 12.21 18.57 -6.84
CA LYS A 94 11.25 17.76 -7.63
C LYS A 94 10.14 17.11 -6.79
N GLY A 95 9.93 17.60 -5.58
CA GLY A 95 8.87 17.19 -4.65
C GLY A 95 8.71 18.23 -3.54
N MET A 96 7.53 18.34 -2.96
CA MET A 96 7.22 19.29 -1.88
C MET A 96 7.78 18.84 -0.52
N LEU A 97 7.88 17.54 -0.31
CA LEU A 97 8.21 16.93 0.98
C LEU A 97 9.37 15.96 0.82
N THR A 98 10.26 15.93 1.82
CA THR A 98 11.20 14.82 2.01
C THR A 98 10.47 13.59 2.56
N MET A 99 11.17 12.44 2.58
CA MET A 99 10.62 11.21 3.15
C MET A 99 10.91 11.04 4.65
N ASP A 100 11.37 12.09 5.34
CA ASP A 100 11.82 11.99 6.73
C ASP A 100 10.68 11.65 7.70
N LEU A 101 9.52 12.28 7.54
CA LEU A 101 8.34 11.96 8.36
C LEU A 101 7.81 10.55 8.07
N PHE A 102 7.81 10.16 6.80
CA PHE A 102 7.45 8.79 6.41
C PHE A 102 8.41 7.78 7.05
N GLU A 103 9.73 8.02 6.98
CA GLU A 103 10.73 7.16 7.60
C GLU A 103 10.53 7.08 9.11
N ALA A 104 10.34 8.22 9.78
CA ALA A 104 10.08 8.27 11.22
C ALA A 104 8.83 7.46 11.61
N MET A 105 7.75 7.58 10.85
CA MET A 105 6.53 6.80 11.07
C MET A 105 6.76 5.29 10.92
N ILE A 106 7.49 4.86 9.89
CA ILE A 106 7.81 3.43 9.70
C ILE A 106 8.66 2.93 10.87
N VAL A 107 9.67 3.69 11.24
CA VAL A 107 10.54 3.34 12.37
C VAL A 107 9.72 3.18 13.66
N ASP A 108 8.89 4.15 14.01
CA ASP A 108 8.05 4.11 15.22
C ASP A 108 7.10 2.88 15.21
N LEU A 109 6.50 2.59 14.07
CA LEU A 109 5.63 1.43 13.90
C LEU A 109 6.35 0.12 14.25
N PHE A 110 7.58 -0.06 13.82
CA PHE A 110 8.34 -1.29 14.03
C PHE A 110 9.03 -1.32 15.41
N GLU A 111 9.60 -0.20 15.87
CA GLU A 111 10.21 -0.08 17.20
C GLU A 111 9.19 -0.34 18.32
N SER A 112 7.95 0.11 18.14
CA SER A 112 6.86 -0.18 19.08
C SER A 112 6.59 -1.67 19.25
N ARG A 113 7.17 -2.52 18.38
CA ARG A 113 7.09 -3.98 18.38
C ARG A 113 8.45 -4.65 18.62
N GLY A 114 9.46 -3.89 19.04
CA GLY A 114 10.79 -4.39 19.36
C GLY A 114 11.66 -4.72 18.15
N ILE A 115 11.33 -4.19 16.95
CA ILE A 115 12.10 -4.39 15.73
C ILE A 115 12.78 -3.07 15.34
N ASP A 116 14.10 -3.03 15.37
CA ASP A 116 14.87 -1.92 14.77
C ASP A 116 14.96 -2.09 13.26
N ILE A 117 13.97 -1.52 12.57
CA ILE A 117 13.83 -1.66 11.11
C ILE A 117 14.94 -0.92 10.34
N ARG A 118 15.66 0.02 10.97
CA ARG A 118 16.78 0.75 10.34
C ARG A 118 17.94 -0.18 9.96
N THR A 119 18.08 -1.28 10.68
CA THR A 119 19.16 -2.26 10.47
C THR A 119 18.74 -3.43 9.59
N LYS A 120 17.47 -3.49 9.17
CA LYS A 120 16.89 -4.64 8.46
C LYS A 120 16.95 -4.48 6.95
N THR A 121 17.17 -5.60 6.29
CA THR A 121 17.00 -5.79 4.85
C THR A 121 15.70 -6.55 4.54
N LEU A 122 15.28 -6.58 3.29
CA LEU A 122 14.10 -7.34 2.88
C LEU A 122 14.28 -8.85 3.10
N GLY A 123 15.55 -9.32 3.11
CA GLY A 123 15.89 -10.71 3.38
C GLY A 123 15.79 -11.11 4.86
N ASP A 124 15.69 -10.14 5.79
CA ASP A 124 15.51 -10.40 7.22
C ASP A 124 14.03 -10.65 7.61
N ALA A 125 13.10 -10.52 6.66
CA ALA A 125 11.70 -10.78 6.88
C ALA A 125 11.43 -12.29 7.09
N ASN A 126 10.39 -12.63 7.86
CA ASN A 126 9.99 -14.02 8.14
C ASN A 126 9.38 -14.73 6.92
N MET A 127 8.97 -13.96 5.90
CA MET A 127 8.47 -14.44 4.61
C MET A 127 9.21 -13.73 3.49
N PRO A 128 9.36 -14.34 2.28
CA PRO A 128 9.94 -13.64 1.15
C PRO A 128 9.20 -12.32 0.88
N LEU A 129 9.94 -11.22 0.85
CA LEU A 129 9.36 -9.88 0.71
C LEU A 129 9.88 -9.20 -0.56
N PHE A 130 8.94 -8.72 -1.37
CA PHE A 130 9.19 -8.08 -2.65
C PHE A 130 8.50 -6.72 -2.70
N ILE A 131 9.28 -5.65 -2.86
CA ILE A 131 8.78 -4.27 -2.94
C ILE A 131 8.99 -3.76 -4.35
N ILE A 132 7.91 -3.27 -4.96
CA ILE A 132 7.90 -2.79 -6.34
C ILE A 132 7.95 -1.26 -6.34
N SER A 133 8.86 -0.70 -7.13
CA SER A 133 9.02 0.73 -7.33
C SER A 133 9.14 1.06 -8.83
N SER A 134 8.85 2.29 -9.20
CA SER A 134 9.02 2.80 -10.56
C SER A 134 10.41 3.40 -10.74
N ASN A 135 11.24 2.77 -11.56
CA ASN A 135 12.59 3.22 -11.86
C ASN A 135 12.60 4.18 -13.04
N LEU A 136 12.79 5.46 -12.77
CA LEU A 136 12.83 6.50 -13.80
C LEU A 136 14.07 6.41 -14.69
N THR A 137 15.21 6.00 -14.13
CA THR A 137 16.46 5.86 -14.89
C THR A 137 16.33 4.80 -15.98
N LYS A 138 15.58 3.73 -15.72
CA LYS A 138 15.38 2.61 -16.65
C LYS A 138 14.03 2.66 -17.39
N GLY A 139 13.11 3.55 -17.01
CA GLY A 139 11.76 3.63 -17.58
C GLY A 139 10.92 2.36 -17.38
N LYS A 140 11.13 1.62 -16.29
CA LYS A 140 10.44 0.36 -16.00
C LYS A 140 10.34 0.08 -14.51
N PRO A 141 9.43 -0.83 -14.07
CA PRO A 141 9.37 -1.23 -12.68
C PRO A 141 10.65 -1.97 -12.25
N THR A 142 11.00 -1.82 -10.98
CA THR A 142 12.05 -2.59 -10.29
C THR A 142 11.43 -3.28 -9.09
N ILE A 143 11.76 -4.56 -8.90
CA ILE A 143 11.37 -5.34 -7.74
C ILE A 143 12.59 -5.44 -6.82
N PHE A 144 12.48 -4.91 -5.63
CA PHE A 144 13.48 -5.03 -4.58
C PHE A 144 13.23 -6.29 -3.74
N SER A 145 14.30 -6.96 -3.34
CA SER A 145 14.29 -8.14 -2.46
C SER A 145 15.67 -8.38 -1.84
N GLY A 146 15.80 -9.36 -0.97
CA GLY A 146 17.09 -9.79 -0.40
C GLY A 146 17.79 -8.69 0.39
N ASN A 147 19.04 -8.38 0.04
CA ASN A 147 19.91 -7.48 0.81
C ASN A 147 19.60 -5.98 0.67
N VAL A 148 18.45 -5.61 0.06
CA VAL A 148 18.06 -4.20 -0.04
C VAL A 148 17.54 -3.74 1.33
N PRO A 149 18.02 -2.58 1.88
CA PRO A 149 17.50 -2.05 3.14
C PRO A 149 16.00 -1.77 3.05
N VAL A 150 15.27 -2.15 4.09
CA VAL A 150 13.80 -2.04 4.11
C VAL A 150 13.34 -0.60 3.92
N LEU A 151 13.93 0.35 4.67
CA LEU A 151 13.54 1.76 4.60
C LEU A 151 13.79 2.36 3.22
N ASP A 152 14.92 2.02 2.58
CA ASP A 152 15.22 2.52 1.23
C ASP A 152 14.25 1.96 0.19
N ALA A 153 13.92 0.67 0.27
CA ALA A 153 12.93 0.07 -0.62
C ALA A 153 11.55 0.69 -0.44
N LEU A 154 11.11 0.91 0.81
CA LEU A 154 9.82 1.54 1.11
C LEU A 154 9.78 3.00 0.63
N LYS A 155 10.83 3.80 0.88
CA LYS A 155 10.91 5.18 0.37
C LYS A 155 10.84 5.22 -1.16
N CYS A 156 11.57 4.34 -1.84
CA CYS A 156 11.50 4.24 -3.31
C CYS A 156 10.11 3.87 -3.82
N SER A 157 9.38 3.00 -3.09
CA SER A 157 8.05 2.52 -3.48
C SER A 157 6.91 3.51 -3.18
N CYS A 158 7.12 4.43 -2.21
CA CYS A 158 6.10 5.35 -1.69
C CYS A 158 6.33 6.82 -2.10
N ALA A 159 7.36 7.13 -2.89
CA ALA A 159 7.69 8.49 -3.31
C ALA A 159 6.73 8.99 -4.41
N ILE A 160 5.51 9.41 -4.04
CA ILE A 160 4.50 9.93 -4.96
C ILE A 160 5.03 11.19 -5.67
N PRO A 161 5.07 11.20 -7.02
CA PRO A 161 5.59 12.32 -7.80
C PRO A 161 4.89 13.63 -7.47
N GLY A 162 5.68 14.71 -7.30
CA GLY A 162 5.18 16.03 -6.94
C GLY A 162 4.90 16.22 -5.46
N ILE A 163 4.56 15.16 -4.73
CA ILE A 163 4.38 15.19 -3.28
C ILE A 163 5.73 14.95 -2.59
N PHE A 164 6.35 13.82 -2.86
CA PHE A 164 7.64 13.46 -2.29
C PHE A 164 8.79 13.62 -3.28
N VAL A 165 9.96 13.95 -2.75
CA VAL A 165 11.21 13.99 -3.51
C VAL A 165 11.52 12.58 -4.06
N PRO A 166 11.86 12.46 -5.36
CA PRO A 166 12.33 11.18 -5.91
C PRO A 166 13.50 10.62 -5.12
N GLN A 167 13.52 9.31 -4.93
CA GLN A 167 14.58 8.64 -4.15
C GLN A 167 15.72 8.17 -5.04
N ILE A 168 16.93 8.24 -4.53
CA ILE A 168 18.12 7.75 -5.22
C ILE A 168 18.65 6.52 -4.48
N LEU A 169 18.69 5.39 -5.17
CA LEU A 169 19.22 4.15 -4.63
C LEU A 169 20.10 3.47 -5.68
N TYR A 170 21.33 3.10 -5.30
CA TYR A 170 22.33 2.48 -6.19
C TYR A 170 22.53 3.26 -7.52
N GLY A 171 22.57 4.59 -7.44
CA GLY A 171 22.78 5.47 -8.59
C GLY A 171 21.60 5.56 -9.56
N GLN A 172 20.41 5.08 -9.18
CA GLN A 172 19.19 5.12 -9.99
C GLN A 172 18.11 5.91 -9.26
N VAL A 173 17.22 6.55 -10.03
CA VAL A 173 16.15 7.41 -9.53
C VAL A 173 14.83 6.64 -9.50
N TYR A 174 14.13 6.69 -8.38
CA TYR A 174 12.89 5.98 -8.13
C TYR A 174 11.77 6.92 -7.68
N ILE A 175 10.57 6.57 -8.08
CA ILE A 175 9.32 7.17 -7.62
C ILE A 175 8.32 6.07 -7.25
N ASP A 176 7.14 6.46 -6.75
CA ASP A 176 6.09 5.54 -6.34
C ASP A 176 5.84 4.43 -7.36
N GLY A 177 5.72 3.21 -6.86
CA GLY A 177 5.62 2.00 -7.69
C GLY A 177 4.38 1.96 -8.56
N ASP A 178 3.28 2.58 -8.17
CA ASP A 178 2.02 2.57 -8.92
C ASP A 178 2.13 3.19 -10.32
N MET A 179 3.16 4.04 -10.57
CA MET A 179 3.36 4.64 -11.90
C MET A 179 3.67 3.60 -12.98
N PHE A 180 4.49 2.60 -12.67
CA PHE A 180 4.89 1.58 -13.65
C PHE A 180 4.39 0.17 -13.31
N CYS A 181 3.66 0.01 -12.20
CA CYS A 181 3.05 -1.25 -11.80
C CYS A 181 1.54 -1.22 -12.07
N PRO A 182 1.06 -1.68 -13.23
CA PRO A 182 -0.36 -1.64 -13.57
C PRO A 182 -1.20 -2.55 -12.66
N SER A 183 -0.63 -3.61 -12.14
CA SER A 183 -1.23 -4.50 -11.14
C SER A 183 -0.15 -5.42 -10.57
N VAL A 184 -0.19 -5.65 -9.26
CA VAL A 184 0.84 -6.46 -8.56
C VAL A 184 0.86 -7.90 -9.05
N ASP A 185 -0.29 -8.46 -9.42
CA ASP A 185 -0.42 -9.83 -9.96
C ASP A 185 0.44 -10.10 -11.20
N LYS A 186 0.79 -9.06 -11.97
CA LYS A 186 1.71 -9.17 -13.12
C LYS A 186 3.13 -9.57 -12.74
N PHE A 187 3.51 -9.34 -11.50
CA PHE A 187 4.85 -9.64 -10.97
C PHE A 187 4.89 -10.90 -10.11
N MET A 188 3.74 -11.57 -9.98
CA MET A 188 3.58 -12.78 -9.18
C MET A 188 3.40 -14.01 -10.09
N PRO A 189 4.45 -14.82 -10.30
CA PRO A 189 4.40 -15.96 -11.21
C PRO A 189 3.72 -17.19 -10.59
N PHE A 190 2.66 -17.03 -9.80
CA PHE A 190 2.03 -18.09 -9.03
C PHE A 190 0.56 -18.23 -9.37
N ASP A 191 0.06 -19.47 -9.34
CA ASP A 191 -1.36 -19.75 -9.51
C ASP A 191 -2.15 -19.54 -8.21
N ASN A 192 -1.58 -19.93 -7.07
CA ASN A 192 -2.20 -19.84 -5.76
C ASN A 192 -1.84 -18.51 -5.07
N MET A 193 -2.37 -17.40 -5.59
CA MET A 193 -2.15 -16.07 -5.05
C MET A 193 -3.45 -15.35 -4.71
N LEU A 194 -3.42 -14.51 -3.69
CA LEU A 194 -4.41 -13.48 -3.42
C LEU A 194 -3.79 -12.12 -3.74
N CYS A 195 -4.36 -11.41 -4.69
CA CYS A 195 -3.98 -10.03 -4.96
C CYS A 195 -5.10 -9.10 -4.48
N ILE A 196 -4.76 -8.06 -3.72
CA ILE A 196 -5.71 -7.05 -3.25
C ILE A 196 -5.32 -5.71 -3.87
N SER A 197 -6.24 -5.12 -4.62
CA SER A 197 -6.10 -3.84 -5.29
C SER A 197 -7.01 -2.79 -4.63
N LEU A 198 -6.50 -1.57 -4.42
CA LEU A 198 -7.23 -0.43 -3.86
C LEU A 198 -7.69 0.52 -4.96
N LYS A 199 -8.25 0.01 -6.04
CA LYS A 199 -8.61 0.83 -7.18
C LYS A 199 -9.83 1.70 -6.88
N LYS A 200 -9.72 2.97 -7.22
CA LYS A 200 -10.80 3.94 -7.28
C LYS A 200 -11.56 3.73 -8.60
N LYS A 201 -12.88 3.73 -8.58
CA LYS A 201 -13.64 3.90 -9.82
C LYS A 201 -13.43 5.34 -10.31
N MET A 202 -13.14 5.55 -11.59
CA MET A 202 -12.95 6.91 -12.18
C MET A 202 -14.14 7.85 -11.90
N THR A 203 -15.32 7.30 -11.62
CA THR A 203 -16.52 8.05 -11.24
C THR A 203 -16.41 8.77 -9.90
N ASP A 204 -15.42 8.44 -9.07
CA ASP A 204 -15.28 9.01 -7.72
C ASP A 204 -14.38 10.26 -7.70
N ILE A 205 -13.63 10.55 -8.78
CA ILE A 205 -12.82 11.77 -8.91
C ILE A 205 -13.64 12.82 -9.64
N LYS A 206 -13.99 13.89 -8.92
CA LYS A 206 -14.75 15.01 -9.49
C LYS A 206 -13.91 16.27 -9.40
N ILE A 207 -12.97 16.44 -10.31
CA ILE A 207 -12.36 17.75 -10.55
C ILE A 207 -13.32 18.50 -11.50
N THR A 208 -13.97 19.53 -10.98
CA THR A 208 -14.87 20.42 -11.70
C THR A 208 -14.37 21.85 -11.54
N GLU A 209 -14.90 22.78 -12.35
CA GLU A 209 -14.62 24.20 -12.21
C GLU A 209 -14.83 24.70 -10.77
N GLN A 210 -15.88 24.23 -10.11
CA GLN A 210 -16.22 24.62 -8.74
C GLN A 210 -15.31 23.99 -7.67
N THR A 211 -14.84 22.75 -7.87
CA THR A 211 -14.00 22.05 -6.90
C THR A 211 -12.54 22.42 -7.00
N ILE A 212 -12.05 22.76 -8.20
CA ILE A 212 -10.63 23.06 -8.42
C ILE A 212 -10.18 24.35 -7.72
N GLU A 213 -11.07 25.36 -7.62
CA GLU A 213 -10.75 26.62 -6.96
C GLU A 213 -10.49 26.47 -5.46
N ASN A 214 -11.14 25.48 -4.82
CA ASN A 214 -11.03 25.22 -3.38
C ASN A 214 -10.13 24.03 -3.04
N MET A 215 -9.54 23.39 -4.06
CA MET A 215 -8.70 22.21 -3.87
C MET A 215 -7.30 22.60 -3.40
N SER A 216 -6.77 21.90 -2.39
CA SER A 216 -5.37 22.10 -1.99
C SER A 216 -4.42 21.62 -3.07
N PRO A 217 -3.22 22.23 -3.23
CA PRO A 217 -2.21 21.74 -4.19
C PRO A 217 -1.88 20.27 -4.02
N LEU A 218 -1.82 19.80 -2.78
CA LEU A 218 -1.56 18.40 -2.45
C LEU A 218 -2.67 17.47 -2.97
N SER A 219 -3.94 17.81 -2.73
CA SER A 219 -5.09 17.06 -3.22
C SER A 219 -5.15 17.04 -4.75
N TYR A 220 -4.86 18.17 -5.38
CA TYR A 220 -4.82 18.29 -6.84
C TYR A 220 -3.77 17.35 -7.46
N ILE A 221 -2.53 17.38 -6.95
CA ILE A 221 -1.45 16.51 -7.43
C ILE A 221 -1.80 15.04 -7.19
N HIS A 222 -2.32 14.71 -6.02
CA HIS A 222 -2.75 13.36 -5.67
C HIS A 222 -3.85 12.85 -6.60
N ASP A 223 -4.85 13.66 -6.92
CA ASP A 223 -5.96 13.28 -7.78
C ASP A 223 -5.49 13.09 -9.23
N ILE A 224 -4.64 13.97 -9.76
CA ILE A 224 -4.01 13.77 -11.07
C ILE A 224 -3.20 12.48 -11.10
N TYR A 225 -2.35 12.25 -10.09
CA TYR A 225 -1.57 11.02 -9.97
C TYR A 225 -2.48 9.78 -9.98
N THR A 226 -3.57 9.82 -9.20
CA THR A 226 -4.55 8.75 -9.12
C THR A 226 -5.25 8.52 -10.48
N MET A 227 -5.61 9.58 -11.21
CA MET A 227 -6.22 9.47 -12.54
C MET A 227 -5.27 8.82 -13.56
N ILE A 228 -4.00 9.24 -13.56
CA ILE A 228 -2.98 8.69 -14.46
C ILE A 228 -2.78 7.21 -14.17
N THR A 229 -2.53 6.85 -12.93
CA THR A 229 -2.28 5.46 -12.53
C THR A 229 -3.48 4.57 -12.80
N GLN A 230 -4.71 5.04 -12.59
CA GLN A 230 -5.92 4.28 -12.89
C GLN A 230 -6.16 4.02 -14.36
N ASN A 231 -5.87 4.97 -15.24
CA ASN A 231 -6.00 4.75 -16.67
C ASN A 231 -5.13 3.60 -17.17
N PHE A 232 -3.92 3.45 -16.61
CA PHE A 232 -3.06 2.31 -16.88
C PHE A 232 -3.61 1.00 -16.27
N HIS A 233 -4.22 1.06 -15.09
CA HIS A 233 -4.72 -0.10 -14.33
C HIS A 233 -6.05 -0.65 -14.84
N ASN A 234 -6.94 0.17 -15.41
CA ASN A 234 -8.25 -0.28 -15.91
C ASN A 234 -8.18 -1.26 -17.09
N GLN A 235 -7.00 -1.42 -17.70
CA GLN A 235 -6.78 -2.36 -18.80
C GLN A 235 -6.53 -3.80 -18.32
N VAL A 236 -6.41 -4.03 -17.00
CA VAL A 236 -6.03 -5.34 -16.46
C VAL A 236 -7.06 -5.79 -15.43
N LYS A 237 -7.96 -6.69 -15.82
CA LYS A 237 -8.84 -7.42 -14.89
C LYS A 237 -8.27 -8.83 -14.71
N SER A 238 -8.00 -9.22 -13.48
CA SER A 238 -7.62 -10.57 -13.11
C SER A 238 -8.69 -11.15 -12.17
N GLU A 239 -9.14 -12.36 -12.43
CA GLU A 239 -10.07 -13.08 -11.55
C GLU A 239 -9.44 -13.41 -10.17
N LYS A 240 -8.10 -13.33 -10.08
CA LYS A 240 -7.33 -13.58 -8.85
C LYS A 240 -7.18 -12.33 -7.98
N THR A 241 -7.73 -11.17 -8.42
CA THR A 241 -7.60 -9.88 -7.74
C THR A 241 -8.90 -9.46 -7.08
N LEU A 242 -8.87 -9.31 -5.75
CA LEU A 242 -9.91 -8.64 -4.97
C LEU A 242 -9.74 -7.12 -5.12
N CYS A 243 -10.74 -6.45 -5.64
CA CYS A 243 -10.75 -4.99 -5.76
C CYS A 243 -11.54 -4.39 -4.59
N LEU A 244 -10.86 -3.73 -3.68
CA LEU A 244 -11.47 -3.03 -2.55
C LEU A 244 -11.74 -1.58 -2.90
N ASN A 245 -12.90 -1.09 -2.46
CA ASN A 245 -13.28 0.31 -2.55
C ASN A 245 -14.18 0.67 -1.37
N PHE A 246 -14.08 1.92 -0.90
CA PHE A 246 -15.00 2.49 0.07
C PHE A 246 -15.59 3.78 -0.51
N PRO A 247 -16.93 3.87 -0.65
CA PRO A 247 -17.59 5.06 -1.22
C PRO A 247 -17.23 6.32 -0.43
N GLY A 248 -16.83 7.38 -1.11
CA GLY A 248 -16.42 8.64 -0.50
C GLY A 248 -14.95 8.73 -0.09
N LEU A 249 -14.26 7.61 0.18
CA LEU A 249 -12.83 7.61 0.46
C LEU A 249 -12.03 7.79 -0.84
N SER A 250 -11.90 9.02 -1.28
CA SER A 250 -11.31 9.35 -2.57
C SER A 250 -10.01 10.13 -2.49
N SER A 251 -9.89 11.04 -1.53
CA SER A 251 -8.70 11.88 -1.32
C SER A 251 -7.98 11.52 -0.03
N MET A 252 -6.77 12.06 0.14
CA MET A 252 -5.99 11.86 1.36
C MET A 252 -6.65 12.48 2.60
N SER A 253 -7.43 13.54 2.43
CA SER A 253 -8.15 14.22 3.51
C SER A 253 -9.40 13.48 3.98
N ASP A 254 -9.99 12.64 3.13
CA ASP A 254 -11.28 12.02 3.43
C ASP A 254 -11.22 11.04 4.61
N ILE A 255 -10.01 10.50 4.92
CA ILE A 255 -9.88 9.49 5.99
C ILE A 255 -10.29 10.01 7.36
N ASP A 256 -10.12 11.31 7.60
CA ASP A 256 -10.47 11.95 8.87
C ASP A 256 -11.99 12.18 9.00
N GLU A 257 -12.74 12.08 7.90
CA GLU A 257 -14.19 12.25 7.84
C GLU A 257 -14.97 10.95 8.07
N PHE A 258 -14.30 9.81 7.96
CA PHE A 258 -14.95 8.50 8.07
C PHE A 258 -14.61 7.75 9.35
N ASN A 259 -15.58 6.97 9.81
CA ASN A 259 -15.31 5.98 10.85
C ASN A 259 -14.43 4.86 10.29
N VAL A 260 -13.24 4.74 10.84
CA VAL A 260 -12.25 3.72 10.44
C VAL A 260 -12.80 2.30 10.59
N ASP A 261 -13.62 2.03 11.61
CA ASP A 261 -14.19 0.71 11.85
C ASP A 261 -15.19 0.30 10.75
N ASP A 262 -15.91 1.26 10.17
CA ASP A 262 -16.81 1.01 9.02
C ASP A 262 -16.00 0.62 7.79
N ILE A 263 -14.85 1.29 7.56
CA ILE A 263 -13.94 0.96 6.44
C ILE A 263 -13.36 -0.45 6.59
N LEU A 264 -12.89 -0.81 7.79
CA LEU A 264 -12.35 -2.14 8.09
C LEU A 264 -13.42 -3.23 7.91
N THR A 265 -14.63 -2.99 8.44
CA THR A 265 -15.77 -3.91 8.34
C THR A 265 -16.17 -4.14 6.89
N LYS A 266 -16.24 -3.06 6.10
CA LYS A 266 -16.55 -3.15 4.66
C LYS A 266 -15.51 -3.98 3.91
N ALA A 267 -14.23 -3.74 4.16
CA ALA A 267 -13.15 -4.48 3.51
C ALA A 267 -13.17 -5.97 3.86
N GLY A 268 -13.45 -6.31 5.12
CA GLY A 268 -13.65 -7.69 5.56
C GLY A 268 -14.86 -8.36 4.89
N SER A 269 -15.98 -7.65 4.76
CA SER A 269 -17.17 -8.14 4.05
C SER A 269 -16.89 -8.39 2.57
N ASP A 270 -16.14 -7.51 1.90
CA ASP A 270 -15.77 -7.67 0.49
C ASP A 270 -14.85 -8.87 0.29
N LEU A 271 -13.90 -9.09 1.20
CA LEU A 271 -13.06 -10.31 1.20
C LEU A 271 -13.92 -11.57 1.33
N ASN A 272 -14.85 -11.62 2.28
CA ASN A 272 -15.74 -12.77 2.47
C ASN A 272 -16.58 -13.04 1.22
N SER A 273 -17.09 -12.01 0.58
CA SER A 273 -17.85 -12.13 -0.66
C SER A 273 -16.99 -12.69 -1.79
N PHE A 274 -15.75 -12.23 -1.91
CA PHE A 274 -14.78 -12.72 -2.89
C PHE A 274 -14.40 -14.19 -2.65
N LEU A 275 -14.12 -14.58 -1.40
CA LEU A 275 -13.81 -15.96 -1.04
C LEU A 275 -15.02 -16.88 -1.27
N GLY A 276 -16.24 -16.42 -0.94
CA GLY A 276 -17.48 -17.15 -1.18
C GLY A 276 -17.75 -17.41 -2.65
N ALA A 277 -17.56 -16.39 -3.51
CA ALA A 277 -17.70 -16.52 -4.95
C ALA A 277 -16.71 -17.52 -5.59
N LYS A 278 -15.57 -17.77 -4.92
CA LYS A 278 -14.56 -18.74 -5.33
C LYS A 278 -14.72 -20.12 -4.69
N GLY A 279 -15.72 -20.31 -3.82
CA GLY A 279 -15.91 -21.56 -3.09
C GLY A 279 -14.91 -21.82 -1.95
N LEU A 280 -14.06 -20.84 -1.63
CA LEU A 280 -12.96 -20.99 -0.66
C LEU A 280 -13.37 -20.83 0.81
N LEU A 281 -14.57 -20.28 1.09
CA LEU A 281 -15.04 -20.08 2.47
C LEU A 281 -15.21 -21.40 3.26
N GLN A 282 -15.61 -22.49 2.61
CA GLN A 282 -15.82 -23.78 3.25
C GLN A 282 -14.50 -24.49 3.60
N GLU A 283 -13.43 -24.18 2.87
CA GLU A 283 -12.09 -24.73 3.11
C GLU A 283 -11.39 -24.03 4.31
N LEU A 284 -11.73 -22.76 4.54
CA LEU A 284 -11.11 -21.93 5.59
C LEU A 284 -11.78 -22.09 6.99
N THR A 285 -12.99 -22.65 7.05
CA THR A 285 -13.76 -22.82 8.30
C THR A 285 -13.68 -24.24 8.88
N LYS A 286 -12.94 -25.15 8.26
CA LYS A 286 -12.65 -26.52 8.71
C LYS A 286 -11.25 -26.63 9.29
#